data_7977b1cba69b00bcdae5da35ef5b87bd
#
_entry.id   7977b1cba69b00bcdae5da35ef5b87bd
#
_cell.length_a   1.000
_cell.length_b   1.000
_cell.length_c   1.000
_cell.angle_alpha   90.00
_cell.angle_beta   90.00
_cell.angle_gamma   90.00
#
_symmetry.space_group_name_H-M   'P 1'
#
loop_
_entity.id
_entity.type
_entity.pdbx_description
1 polymer ?
#
loop_
_entity_poly.entity_id
_entity_poly.type
_entity_poly.pdbx_seq_one_letter_code
_entity_poly.pdbx_strand_id
1 'polypeptide(L)'
;PNQLLYSSQELQTHIPSQDKIIVHGDSTPLVYLYFLNRKGLSLDMSNISENQLINYQNKGIKWIFSTKIPSNFKALKKEKYDNIKKINDFYLLKL
;
A
#
# COMPACT_ATOMS: atom_id res chain seq x y z
N PRO A 1 14.71 6.71 4.77
CA PRO A 1 15.25 7.64 5.72
C PRO A 1 14.36 7.85 6.93
N ASN A 2 14.58 8.96 7.61
CA ASN A 2 13.98 9.20 8.92
C ASN A 2 12.45 9.17 8.91
N GLN A 3 11.82 9.67 7.86
CA GLN A 3 10.36 9.68 7.77
C GLN A 3 9.76 8.27 7.79
N LEU A 4 10.39 7.34 7.09
CA LEU A 4 9.92 5.96 7.10
C LEU A 4 10.03 5.35 8.51
N LEU A 5 11.15 5.62 9.21
CA LEU A 5 11.33 5.13 10.56
C LEU A 5 10.28 5.68 11.52
N TYR A 6 10.01 6.99 11.45
CA TYR A 6 9.00 7.62 12.32
C TYR A 6 7.59 7.17 12.00
N SER A 7 7.32 6.91 10.72
CA SER A 7 5.96 6.55 10.27
C SER A 7 5.66 5.06 10.42
N SER A 8 6.69 4.21 10.53
CA SER A 8 6.49 2.76 10.48
C SER A 8 5.62 2.25 11.62
N GLN A 9 5.82 2.75 12.82
CA GLN A 9 5.01 2.35 13.97
C GLN A 9 3.55 2.75 13.79
N GLU A 10 3.30 3.98 13.36
CA GLU A 10 1.94 4.44 13.12
C GLU A 10 1.28 3.62 12.00
N LEU A 11 1.98 3.40 10.90
CA LEU A 11 1.48 2.58 9.80
C LEU A 11 1.13 1.17 10.27
N GLN A 12 2.00 0.57 11.08
CA GLN A 12 1.75 -0.77 11.61
C GLN A 12 0.51 -0.84 12.47
N THR A 13 0.15 0.23 13.17
CA THR A 13 -1.08 0.24 13.98
C THR A 13 -2.35 0.16 13.14
N HIS A 14 -2.29 0.60 11.89
CA HIS A 14 -3.43 0.56 10.98
C HIS A 14 -3.57 -0.77 10.25
N ILE A 15 -2.51 -1.56 10.19
CA ILE A 15 -2.47 -2.78 9.37
C ILE A 15 -2.34 -3.98 10.30
N PRO A 16 -3.38 -4.84 10.42
CA PRO A 16 -3.26 -6.08 11.19
C PRO A 16 -2.03 -6.89 10.77
N SER A 17 -1.39 -7.54 11.72
CA SER A 17 -0.09 -8.19 11.51
C SER A 17 -0.11 -9.28 10.44
N GLN A 18 -1.26 -9.93 10.25
CA GLN A 18 -1.42 -11.01 9.27
C GLN A 18 -1.86 -10.53 7.90
N ASP A 19 -2.21 -9.24 7.76
CA ASP A 19 -2.65 -8.71 6.49
C ASP A 19 -1.47 -8.52 5.55
N LYS A 20 -1.67 -8.85 4.27
CA LYS A 20 -0.67 -8.64 3.22
C LYS A 20 -0.92 -7.32 2.53
N ILE A 21 0.16 -6.72 2.04
CA ILE A 21 0.11 -5.42 1.41
C ILE A 21 0.79 -5.41 0.05
N ILE A 22 0.35 -4.49 -0.81
CA ILE A 22 1.09 -4.09 -2.01
C ILE A 22 1.79 -2.78 -1.68
N VAL A 23 3.07 -2.69 -2.03
CA VAL A 23 3.86 -1.46 -1.92
C VAL A 23 4.07 -0.90 -3.31
N HIS A 24 3.68 0.35 -3.53
CA HIS A 24 3.92 1.08 -4.76
C HIS A 24 4.94 2.19 -4.52
N GLY A 25 5.84 2.37 -5.46
CA GLY A 25 6.82 3.44 -5.40
C GLY A 25 8.09 3.10 -4.65
N ASP A 26 8.30 1.84 -4.33
CA ASP A 26 9.54 1.38 -3.70
C ASP A 26 10.59 1.13 -4.78
N SER A 27 11.61 1.97 -4.83
CA SER A 27 12.72 1.80 -5.77
C SER A 27 13.71 0.72 -5.33
N THR A 28 13.68 0.35 -4.05
CA THR A 28 14.51 -0.71 -3.50
C THR A 28 13.59 -1.81 -3.01
N PRO A 29 13.54 -2.96 -3.71
CA PRO A 29 12.57 -4.00 -3.38
C PRO A 29 12.61 -4.40 -1.91
N LEU A 30 11.45 -4.56 -1.31
CA LEU A 30 11.25 -5.09 0.04
C LEU A 30 11.63 -4.15 1.19
N VAL A 31 12.19 -2.96 0.92
CA VAL A 31 12.55 -2.02 2.01
C VAL A 31 11.34 -1.63 2.84
N TYR A 32 10.27 -1.20 2.16
CA TYR A 32 9.06 -0.80 2.88
C TYR A 32 8.38 -1.98 3.57
N LEU A 33 8.37 -3.15 2.94
CA LEU A 33 7.81 -4.35 3.57
C LEU A 33 8.56 -4.71 4.85
N TYR A 34 9.88 -4.56 4.84
CA TYR A 34 10.71 -4.79 6.02
C TYR A 34 10.34 -3.82 7.16
N PHE A 35 10.30 -2.52 6.87
CA PHE A 35 9.99 -1.53 7.90
C PHE A 35 8.57 -1.62 8.41
N LEU A 36 7.62 -1.98 7.56
CA LEU A 36 6.24 -2.19 7.97
C LEU A 36 6.01 -3.52 8.68
N ASN A 37 7.00 -4.41 8.61
CA ASN A 37 6.91 -5.76 9.17
C ASN A 37 5.66 -6.50 8.68
N ARG A 38 5.43 -6.44 7.37
CA ARG A 38 4.28 -7.08 6.74
C ARG A 38 4.73 -7.84 5.51
N LYS A 39 4.01 -8.91 5.21
CA LYS A 39 4.21 -9.68 3.97
C LYS A 39 3.46 -9.02 2.83
N GLY A 40 3.97 -9.21 1.63
CA GLY A 40 3.34 -8.66 0.45
C GLY A 40 4.29 -8.57 -0.72
N LEU A 41 4.02 -7.64 -1.61
CA LEU A 41 4.86 -7.46 -2.80
C LEU A 41 5.00 -5.98 -3.15
N SER A 42 6.13 -5.69 -3.81
CA SER A 42 6.37 -4.39 -4.41
C SER A 42 5.91 -4.45 -5.85
N LEU A 43 5.06 -3.51 -6.26
CA LEU A 43 4.37 -3.56 -7.54
C LEU A 43 4.10 -2.15 -8.04
N ASP A 44 4.25 -1.95 -9.35
CA ASP A 44 3.81 -0.70 -9.97
C ASP A 44 2.30 -0.77 -10.21
N MET A 45 1.54 0.00 -9.43
CA MET A 45 0.09 0.03 -9.48
C MET A 45 -0.48 0.89 -10.60
N SER A 46 0.35 1.64 -11.33
CA SER A 46 -0.13 2.67 -12.25
C SER A 46 -1.02 2.13 -13.36
N ASN A 47 -0.73 0.94 -13.86
CA ASN A 47 -1.41 0.37 -15.03
C ASN A 47 -2.11 -0.97 -14.74
N ILE A 48 -2.20 -1.36 -13.50
CA ILE A 48 -2.92 -2.58 -13.12
C ILE A 48 -4.41 -2.38 -13.36
N SER A 49 -5.06 -3.41 -13.94
CA SER A 49 -6.51 -3.41 -14.14
C SER A 49 -7.26 -3.76 -12.85
N GLU A 50 -8.56 -3.47 -12.83
CA GLU A 50 -9.42 -3.89 -11.72
C GLU A 50 -9.37 -5.40 -11.50
N ASN A 51 -9.39 -6.19 -12.57
CA ASN A 51 -9.37 -7.63 -12.47
C ASN A 51 -8.06 -8.14 -11.86
N GLN A 52 -6.93 -7.53 -12.22
CA GLN A 52 -5.66 -7.87 -11.61
C GLN A 52 -5.64 -7.55 -10.11
N LEU A 53 -6.20 -6.41 -9.73
CA LEU A 53 -6.30 -6.05 -8.32
C LEU A 53 -7.19 -7.04 -7.56
N ILE A 54 -8.32 -7.44 -8.13
CA ILE A 54 -9.20 -8.45 -7.54
C ILE A 54 -8.45 -9.77 -7.34
N ASN A 55 -7.63 -10.18 -8.29
CA ASN A 55 -6.81 -11.38 -8.14
C ASN A 55 -5.85 -11.28 -6.96
N TYR A 56 -5.21 -10.13 -6.76
CA TYR A 56 -4.35 -9.92 -5.60
C TYR A 56 -5.15 -9.95 -4.29
N GLN A 57 -6.33 -9.33 -4.28
CA GLN A 57 -7.21 -9.38 -3.11
C GLN A 57 -7.59 -10.82 -2.76
N ASN A 58 -7.87 -11.65 -3.77
CA ASN A 58 -8.19 -13.06 -3.57
C ASN A 58 -7.02 -13.85 -3.00
N LYS A 59 -5.81 -13.37 -3.17
CA LYS A 59 -4.58 -13.97 -2.61
C LYS A 59 -4.24 -13.42 -1.23
N GLY A 60 -5.10 -12.59 -0.65
CA GLY A 60 -4.93 -12.09 0.70
C GLY A 60 -4.40 -10.67 0.82
N ILE A 61 -4.19 -9.97 -0.30
CA ILE A 61 -3.78 -8.57 -0.26
C ILE A 61 -4.96 -7.72 0.20
N LYS A 62 -4.76 -6.96 1.27
CA LYS A 62 -5.84 -6.14 1.86
C LYS A 62 -5.52 -4.66 1.92
N TRP A 63 -4.27 -4.27 1.64
CA TRP A 63 -3.84 -2.88 1.76
C TRP A 63 -2.92 -2.50 0.61
N ILE A 64 -2.96 -1.22 0.26
CA ILE A 64 -1.95 -0.61 -0.61
C ILE A 64 -1.23 0.46 0.20
N PHE A 65 0.10 0.38 0.22
CA PHE A 65 0.98 1.42 0.74
C PHE A 65 1.66 2.09 -0.44
N SER A 66 1.66 3.42 -0.46
CA SER A 66 2.21 4.14 -1.60
C SER A 66 2.96 5.39 -1.17
N THR A 67 4.07 5.69 -1.87
CA THR A 67 4.77 6.96 -1.74
C THR A 67 4.14 8.04 -2.62
N LYS A 68 3.23 7.66 -3.54
CA LYS A 68 2.55 8.58 -4.45
C LYS A 68 1.06 8.48 -4.23
N ILE A 69 0.33 9.54 -4.58
CA ILE A 69 -1.11 9.59 -4.37
C ILE A 69 -1.82 8.48 -5.16
N PRO A 70 -2.57 7.59 -4.48
CA PRO A 70 -3.20 6.44 -5.14
C PRO A 70 -4.39 6.80 -6.05
N SER A 71 -4.89 8.01 -5.99
CA SER A 71 -6.02 8.43 -6.83
C SER A 71 -5.74 8.32 -8.33
N ASN A 72 -4.45 8.23 -8.72
CA ASN A 72 -4.05 8.05 -10.10
C ASN A 72 -3.96 6.59 -10.54
N PHE A 73 -4.23 5.66 -9.64
CA PHE A 73 -4.17 4.24 -9.98
C PHE A 73 -5.41 3.84 -10.76
N LYS A 74 -5.19 3.27 -11.93
CA LYS A 74 -6.25 2.88 -12.86
C LYS A 74 -7.25 1.90 -12.25
N ALA A 75 -6.77 1.01 -11.39
CA ALA A 75 -7.60 -0.03 -10.80
C ALA A 75 -8.54 0.47 -9.70
N LEU A 76 -8.31 1.68 -9.17
CA LEU A 76 -9.11 2.21 -8.06
C LEU A 76 -10.29 3.03 -8.57
N LYS A 77 -11.47 2.70 -8.09
CA LYS A 77 -12.67 3.49 -8.34
C LYS A 77 -12.69 4.73 -7.45
N LYS A 78 -13.42 5.76 -7.90
CA LYS A 78 -13.50 7.04 -7.19
C LYS A 78 -14.02 6.90 -5.76
N GLU A 79 -14.94 5.98 -5.51
CA GLU A 79 -15.48 5.76 -4.18
C GLU A 79 -14.45 5.25 -3.18
N LYS A 80 -13.31 4.74 -3.66
CA LYS A 80 -12.20 4.33 -2.80
C LYS A 80 -11.31 5.49 -2.38
N TYR A 81 -11.40 6.63 -3.06
CA TYR A 81 -10.50 7.75 -2.80
C TYR A 81 -10.66 8.31 -1.38
N ASP A 82 -11.87 8.28 -0.83
CA ASP A 82 -12.13 8.78 0.51
C ASP A 82 -11.52 7.89 1.60
N ASN A 83 -11.15 6.67 1.25
CA ASN A 83 -10.53 5.72 2.18
C ASN A 83 -9.00 5.83 2.19
N ILE A 84 -8.44 6.71 1.37
CA ILE A 84 -7.00 6.93 1.33
C ILE A 84 -6.60 7.78 2.53
N LYS A 85 -5.70 7.23 3.36
CA LYS A 85 -5.13 7.98 4.49
C LYS A 85 -3.74 8.46 4.13
N LYS A 86 -3.45 9.72 4.43
CA LYS A 86 -2.11 10.25 4.32
C LYS A 86 -1.47 10.24 5.70
N ILE A 87 -0.35 9.55 5.83
CA ILE A 87 0.43 9.46 7.07
C ILE A 87 1.82 9.97 6.75
N ASN A 88 2.13 11.19 7.20
CA ASN A 88 3.32 11.93 6.79
C ASN A 88 3.35 12.05 5.27
N ASP A 89 4.37 11.56 4.60
CA ASP A 89 4.47 11.60 3.14
C ASP A 89 4.02 10.30 2.45
N PHE A 90 3.37 9.43 3.21
CA PHE A 90 2.93 8.14 2.71
C PHE A 90 1.41 8.07 2.64
N TYR A 91 0.93 7.18 1.79
CA TYR A 91 -0.49 6.93 1.63
C TYR A 91 -0.80 5.47 1.93
N LEU A 92 -1.90 5.26 2.63
CA LEU A 92 -2.36 3.93 2.99
C LEU A 92 -3.83 3.79 2.60
N LEU A 93 -4.15 2.72 1.90
CA LEU A 93 -5.51 2.44 1.46
C LEU A 93 -5.88 1.01 1.80
N LYS A 94 -7.00 0.84 2.49
CA LYS A 94 -7.60 -0.48 2.70
C LYS A 94 -8.46 -0.85 1.50
N LEU A 95 -8.20 -2.02 0.96
CA LEU A 95 -8.95 -2.55 -0.20
C LEU A 95 -10.30 -3.16 0.18
#